data_a308154789f144f57b658478048dd97c
#
_entry.id   a308154789f144f57b658478048dd97c
#
_cell.length_a   1.000
_cell.length_b   1.000
_cell.length_c   1.000
_cell.angle_alpha   90.00
_cell.angle_beta   90.00
_cell.angle_gamma   90.00
#
_symmetry.space_group_name_H-M   'P 1'
#
loop_
_entity.id
_entity.type
_entity.pdbx_description
1 polymer ?
#
loop_
_entity_poly.entity_id
_entity_poly.type
_entity_poly.pdbx_seq_one_letter_code
_entity_poly.pdbx_strand_id
1 'polypeptide(L)'
;ESERPATNFTDFVRTPSWMPVKHTEETSAITGVPVGEYTRGSHFNGKTYTTIDPQTGLEKTVTATPWGSTNNNPRGIIDNVFSPKGQYRMQLQGYIDIKLLKELRFRSSNSFNFNFTETDTYQNVGAKSAGDSNRGYYTSSKSINLASENTLNYSKKFKGIHQLDGLLGASVYKYTNKRTGILGFDFPTDYIHYLSAAGRIDQYEGTTLRTGTWKNDNAMVSYFSRVNYALKDRYLLSVSL
;
A
#
# COMPACT_ATOMS: atom_id res chain seq x y z
N GLU A 1 -6.43 -15.12 3.97
CA GLU A 1 -6.68 -13.84 4.68
C GLU A 1 -5.46 -13.51 5.52
N SER A 2 -4.78 -12.42 5.24
CA SER A 2 -3.67 -11.94 6.06
C SER A 2 -4.19 -10.79 6.91
N GLU A 3 -4.41 -11.04 8.18
CA GLU A 3 -4.57 -9.97 9.16
C GLU A 3 -3.23 -9.23 9.29
N ARG A 4 -3.18 -8.00 8.84
CA ARG A 4 -2.04 -7.13 9.11
C ARG A 4 -2.35 -6.33 10.37
N PRO A 5 -1.40 -6.22 11.32
CA PRO A 5 -1.57 -5.30 12.42
C PRO A 5 -1.78 -3.89 11.86
N ALA A 6 -2.79 -3.21 12.37
CA ALA A 6 -3.16 -1.87 11.93
C ALA A 6 -2.15 -0.78 12.36
N THR A 7 -1.14 -1.15 13.12
CA THR A 7 -0.06 -0.26 13.58
C THR A 7 1.19 -0.44 12.73
N ASN A 8 2.00 0.60 12.61
CA ASN A 8 3.27 0.57 11.91
C ASN A 8 4.45 0.51 12.91
N PHE A 9 5.61 0.08 12.43
CA PHE A 9 6.83 -0.01 13.25
C PHE A 9 7.22 1.33 13.90
N THR A 10 6.90 2.43 13.26
CA THR A 10 7.19 3.78 13.77
C THR A 10 6.43 4.06 15.08
N ASP A 11 5.21 3.57 15.23
CA ASP A 11 4.43 3.76 16.44
C ASP A 11 5.07 3.04 17.63
N PHE A 12 5.64 1.85 17.41
CA PHE A 12 6.39 1.14 18.45
C PHE A 12 7.67 1.87 18.87
N VAL A 13 8.47 2.30 17.90
CA VAL A 13 9.76 2.95 18.18
C VAL A 13 9.60 4.30 18.87
N ARG A 14 8.53 5.01 18.56
CA ARG A 14 8.24 6.32 19.14
C ARG A 14 7.53 6.26 20.51
N THR A 15 7.05 5.10 20.90
CA THR A 15 6.42 4.95 22.21
C THR A 15 7.51 4.95 23.30
N PRO A 16 7.49 5.87 24.26
CA PRO A 16 8.47 5.89 25.34
C PRO A 16 8.41 4.61 26.17
N SER A 17 9.56 4.05 26.51
CA SER A 17 9.68 2.79 27.25
C SER A 17 9.10 2.86 28.68
N TRP A 18 9.01 4.05 29.25
CA TRP A 18 8.44 4.29 30.57
C TRP A 18 6.89 4.37 30.56
N MET A 19 6.29 4.52 29.38
CA MET A 19 4.84 4.66 29.25
C MET A 19 4.15 3.30 29.35
N PRO A 20 3.31 3.05 30.34
CA PRO A 20 2.59 1.77 30.44
C PRO A 20 1.56 1.64 29.30
N VAL A 21 1.17 0.43 28.97
CA VAL A 21 0.17 0.17 27.92
C VAL A 21 -1.19 0.75 28.30
N LYS A 22 -1.57 0.61 29.56
CA LYS A 22 -2.80 1.16 30.13
C LYS A 22 -2.47 2.01 31.35
N HIS A 23 -3.30 3.00 31.63
CA HIS A 23 -3.15 3.83 32.80
C HIS A 23 -3.19 3.00 34.09
N THR A 24 -2.18 3.18 34.93
CA THR A 24 -2.09 2.71 36.30
C THR A 24 -2.64 3.80 37.23
N GLU A 25 -2.77 3.52 38.54
CA GLU A 25 -3.13 4.51 39.50
C GLU A 25 -2.20 5.74 39.50
N GLU A 26 -0.88 5.50 39.41
CA GLU A 26 0.14 6.55 39.35
C GLU A 26 -0.03 7.44 38.11
N THR A 27 -0.15 6.84 36.93
CA THR A 27 -0.30 7.60 35.68
C THR A 27 -1.65 8.25 35.53
N SER A 28 -2.70 7.68 36.14
CA SER A 28 -4.02 8.29 36.26
C SER A 28 -3.99 9.55 37.13
N ALA A 29 -3.28 9.50 38.25
CA ALA A 29 -3.10 10.66 39.12
C ALA A 29 -2.39 11.83 38.41
N ILE A 30 -1.44 11.53 37.50
CA ILE A 30 -0.71 12.56 36.74
C ILE A 30 -1.57 13.12 35.61
N THR A 31 -2.25 12.25 34.87
CA THR A 31 -2.91 12.62 33.61
C THR A 31 -4.37 12.99 33.76
N GLY A 32 -5.04 12.49 34.81
CA GLY A 32 -6.48 12.58 34.99
C GLY A 32 -7.29 11.61 34.13
N VAL A 33 -6.63 10.71 33.42
CA VAL A 33 -7.29 9.69 32.59
C VAL A 33 -7.58 8.44 33.43
N PRO A 34 -8.76 7.81 33.33
CA PRO A 34 -9.13 6.68 34.17
C PRO A 34 -8.13 5.51 34.07
N VAL A 35 -7.96 4.79 35.18
CA VAL A 35 -7.17 3.55 35.25
C VAL A 35 -7.76 2.51 34.27
N GLY A 36 -6.89 1.81 33.54
CA GLY A 36 -7.28 0.80 32.58
C GLY A 36 -7.50 1.30 31.15
N GLU A 37 -7.61 2.61 30.93
CA GLU A 37 -7.62 3.23 29.63
C GLU A 37 -6.23 3.11 28.95
N TYR A 38 -6.18 3.02 27.62
CA TYR A 38 -4.91 2.98 26.90
C TYR A 38 -4.16 4.30 27.03
N THR A 39 -2.89 4.22 27.43
CA THR A 39 -2.05 5.41 27.53
C THR A 39 -1.69 5.96 26.16
N ARG A 40 -1.54 7.27 26.06
CA ARG A 40 -1.12 7.99 24.86
C ARG A 40 -0.13 9.09 25.23
N GLY A 41 0.80 9.38 24.33
CA GLY A 41 1.74 10.47 24.54
C GLY A 41 1.05 11.80 24.86
N SER A 42 -0.08 12.08 24.20
CA SER A 42 -0.87 13.30 24.42
C SER A 42 -1.43 13.43 25.85
N HIS A 43 -1.68 12.33 26.55
CA HIS A 43 -2.17 12.37 27.92
C HIS A 43 -1.14 12.94 28.91
N PHE A 44 0.14 12.75 28.60
CA PHE A 44 1.26 13.22 29.43
C PHE A 44 1.78 14.59 29.01
N ASN A 45 1.36 15.13 27.87
CA ASN A 45 1.91 16.36 27.36
C ASN A 45 1.71 17.55 28.33
N GLY A 46 2.82 18.17 28.75
CA GLY A 46 2.83 19.29 29.68
C GLY A 46 2.49 18.90 31.12
N LYS A 47 2.30 17.61 31.43
CA LYS A 47 2.06 17.15 32.82
C LYS A 47 3.36 17.08 33.58
N THR A 48 3.32 17.45 34.85
CA THR A 48 4.45 17.38 35.77
C THR A 48 4.31 16.17 36.67
N TYR A 49 5.43 15.52 36.97
CA TYR A 49 5.50 14.44 37.95
C TYR A 49 6.83 14.48 38.69
N THR A 50 6.86 13.94 39.91
CA THR A 50 8.05 13.84 40.71
C THR A 50 8.71 12.49 40.50
N THR A 51 10.00 12.48 40.26
CA THR A 51 10.82 11.28 40.15
C THR A 51 12.13 11.45 40.91
N ILE A 52 12.82 10.35 41.17
CA ILE A 52 14.15 10.39 41.77
C ILE A 52 15.19 10.57 40.67
N ASP A 53 16.04 11.58 40.81
CA ASP A 53 17.15 11.78 39.92
C ASP A 53 18.18 10.64 40.10
N PRO A 54 18.46 9.82 39.09
CA PRO A 54 19.37 8.68 39.22
C PRO A 54 20.84 9.07 39.52
N GLN A 55 21.20 10.35 39.31
CA GLN A 55 22.57 10.83 39.55
C GLN A 55 22.75 11.37 40.97
N THR A 56 21.71 12.00 41.54
CA THR A 56 21.80 12.67 42.82
C THR A 56 21.04 11.95 43.94
N GLY A 57 20.13 11.04 43.59
CA GLY A 57 19.25 10.36 44.53
C GLY A 57 18.17 11.27 45.17
N LEU A 58 18.04 12.51 44.69
CA LEU A 58 17.07 13.48 45.20
C LEU A 58 15.79 13.51 44.35
N GLU A 59 14.71 13.93 44.97
CA GLU A 59 13.44 14.17 44.27
C GLU A 59 13.60 15.32 43.25
N LYS A 60 13.11 15.07 42.02
CA LYS A 60 13.12 16.04 40.95
C LYS A 60 11.75 16.10 40.30
N THR A 61 11.21 17.28 40.13
CA THR A 61 9.99 17.50 39.33
C THR A 61 10.35 17.64 37.87
N VAL A 62 9.72 16.83 37.03
CA VAL A 62 9.95 16.79 35.58
C VAL A 62 8.64 17.09 34.87
N THR A 63 8.71 17.90 33.84
CA THR A 63 7.60 18.09 32.89
C THR A 63 7.70 17.05 31.79
N ALA A 64 6.65 16.26 31.62
CA ALA A 64 6.60 15.27 30.55
C ALA A 64 6.53 15.97 29.19
N THR A 65 7.52 15.72 28.39
CA THR A 65 7.55 16.08 26.95
C THR A 65 7.59 14.80 26.15
N PRO A 66 6.43 14.18 25.85
CA PRO A 66 6.40 12.94 25.10
C PRO A 66 7.03 13.16 23.74
N TRP A 67 7.97 12.33 23.37
CA TRP A 67 8.67 12.39 22.10
C TRP A 67 7.72 12.12 20.95
N GLY A 68 7.58 13.11 20.07
CA GLY A 68 6.87 12.98 18.81
C GLY A 68 5.36 13.02 18.96
N SER A 69 4.70 13.14 17.83
CA SER A 69 3.24 13.23 17.68
C SER A 69 2.53 11.88 17.81
N THR A 70 3.06 10.92 18.55
CA THR A 70 2.40 9.62 18.71
C THR A 70 1.24 9.74 19.68
N ASN A 71 0.13 10.14 19.14
CA ASN A 71 -1.14 10.10 19.84
C ASN A 71 -1.72 8.69 19.94
N ASN A 72 -1.04 7.68 19.38
CA ASN A 72 -1.55 6.33 19.30
C ASN A 72 -0.73 5.39 20.20
N ASN A 73 -1.43 4.58 20.98
CA ASN A 73 -0.82 3.46 21.67
C ASN A 73 -0.81 2.26 20.72
N PRO A 74 0.37 1.67 20.41
CA PRO A 74 0.46 0.54 19.48
C PRO A 74 -0.41 -0.65 19.90
N ARG A 75 -0.44 -0.96 21.19
CA ARG A 75 -1.28 -2.04 21.73
C ARG A 75 -2.76 -1.67 21.65
N GLY A 76 -3.11 -0.43 21.93
CA GLY A 76 -4.48 0.07 21.78
C GLY A 76 -4.98 -0.05 20.35
N ILE A 77 -4.12 0.19 19.35
CA ILE A 77 -4.47 -0.01 17.94
C ILE A 77 -4.69 -1.50 17.65
N ILE A 78 -3.77 -2.37 18.06
CA ILE A 78 -3.89 -3.82 17.80
C ILE A 78 -5.18 -4.39 18.40
N ASP A 79 -5.53 -3.98 19.59
CA ASP A 79 -6.71 -4.50 20.28
C ASP A 79 -8.04 -3.92 19.78
N ASN A 80 -8.02 -2.75 19.13
CA ASN A 80 -9.24 -2.00 18.79
C ASN A 80 -9.40 -1.71 17.29
N VAL A 81 -8.48 -2.18 16.45
CA VAL A 81 -8.60 -2.03 14.99
C VAL A 81 -8.64 -3.40 14.33
N PHE A 82 -9.75 -3.70 13.70
CA PHE A 82 -9.95 -4.87 12.88
C PHE A 82 -9.79 -4.48 11.41
N SER A 83 -8.93 -5.17 10.65
CA SER A 83 -8.65 -4.79 9.27
C SER A 83 -8.31 -6.00 8.36
N PRO A 84 -9.26 -6.92 8.17
CA PRO A 84 -9.08 -8.03 7.25
C PRO A 84 -8.92 -7.52 5.82
N LYS A 85 -8.05 -8.20 5.07
CA LYS A 85 -7.76 -7.89 3.69
C LYS A 85 -7.86 -9.13 2.82
N GLY A 86 -8.77 -9.11 1.85
CA GLY A 86 -8.87 -10.09 0.77
C GLY A 86 -8.10 -9.62 -0.46
N GLN A 87 -7.36 -10.50 -1.10
CA GLN A 87 -6.69 -10.21 -2.36
C GLN A 87 -6.79 -11.38 -3.33
N TYR A 88 -7.29 -11.10 -4.53
CA TYR A 88 -7.38 -12.05 -5.63
C TYR A 88 -6.51 -11.57 -6.78
N ARG A 89 -5.61 -12.40 -7.21
CA ARG A 89 -4.69 -12.08 -8.30
C ARG A 89 -4.71 -13.17 -9.36
N MET A 90 -4.89 -12.77 -10.62
CA MET A 90 -4.80 -13.65 -11.76
C MET A 90 -3.80 -13.06 -12.77
N GLN A 91 -2.90 -13.90 -13.24
CA GLN A 91 -1.94 -13.53 -14.27
C GLN A 91 -1.97 -14.58 -15.37
N LEU A 92 -2.23 -14.14 -16.59
CA LEU A 92 -2.20 -14.96 -17.80
C LEU A 92 -1.18 -14.37 -18.76
N GLN A 93 -0.37 -15.24 -19.36
CA GLN A 93 0.57 -14.85 -20.39
C GLN A 93 0.59 -15.94 -21.47
N GLY A 94 0.53 -15.53 -22.72
CA GLY A 94 0.60 -16.41 -23.86
C GLY A 94 1.29 -15.74 -25.04
N TYR A 95 1.80 -16.53 -25.94
CA TYR A 95 2.36 -16.03 -27.20
C TYR A 95 2.00 -16.94 -28.36
N ILE A 96 1.96 -16.35 -29.54
CA ILE A 96 1.84 -17.02 -30.83
C ILE A 96 3.13 -16.72 -31.60
N ASP A 97 3.76 -17.74 -32.13
CA ASP A 97 4.99 -17.63 -32.91
C ASP A 97 4.75 -18.30 -34.28
N ILE A 98 4.78 -17.51 -35.35
CA ILE A 98 4.48 -17.93 -36.71
C ILE A 98 5.69 -17.72 -37.60
N LYS A 99 6.16 -18.77 -38.21
CA LYS A 99 7.18 -18.71 -39.25
C LYS A 99 6.52 -18.39 -40.59
N LEU A 100 6.54 -17.12 -41.00
CA LEU A 100 5.92 -16.65 -42.23
C LEU A 100 6.71 -17.08 -43.46
N LEU A 101 8.05 -16.97 -43.39
CA LEU A 101 9.01 -17.40 -44.39
C LEU A 101 10.20 -18.09 -43.70
N LYS A 102 11.14 -18.65 -44.49
CA LYS A 102 12.36 -19.26 -43.92
C LYS A 102 13.16 -18.25 -43.07
N GLU A 103 13.18 -17.00 -43.54
CA GLU A 103 13.92 -15.90 -42.92
C GLU A 103 13.06 -14.96 -42.05
N LEU A 104 11.73 -15.11 -42.07
CA LEU A 104 10.79 -14.16 -41.44
C LEU A 104 9.90 -14.85 -40.42
N ARG A 105 9.94 -14.36 -39.20
CA ARG A 105 9.15 -14.84 -38.05
C ARG A 105 8.35 -13.71 -37.44
N PHE A 106 7.05 -13.93 -37.25
CA PHE A 106 6.18 -13.06 -36.50
C PHE A 106 5.91 -13.68 -35.12
N ARG A 107 6.02 -12.87 -34.08
CA ARG A 107 5.65 -13.26 -32.70
C ARG A 107 4.74 -12.22 -32.12
N SER A 108 3.63 -12.68 -31.54
CA SER A 108 2.70 -11.89 -30.74
C SER A 108 2.70 -12.44 -29.32
N SER A 109 3.10 -11.62 -28.35
CA SER A 109 3.10 -11.94 -26.93
C SER A 109 2.04 -11.11 -26.24
N ASN A 110 1.16 -11.75 -25.47
CA ASN A 110 0.05 -11.09 -24.83
C ASN A 110 0.04 -11.44 -23.33
N SER A 111 -0.21 -10.44 -22.49
CA SER A 111 -0.35 -10.63 -21.06
C SER A 111 -1.58 -9.93 -20.52
N PHE A 112 -2.22 -10.59 -19.56
CA PHE A 112 -3.34 -10.12 -18.81
C PHE A 112 -3.06 -10.29 -17.33
N ASN A 113 -3.10 -9.18 -16.56
CA ASN A 113 -2.99 -9.21 -15.12
C ASN A 113 -4.23 -8.57 -14.53
N PHE A 114 -4.88 -9.31 -13.65
CA PHE A 114 -6.01 -8.88 -12.86
C PHE A 114 -5.63 -8.92 -11.39
N ASN A 115 -5.90 -7.83 -10.66
CA ASN A 115 -5.77 -7.80 -9.22
C ASN A 115 -7.00 -7.13 -8.63
N PHE A 116 -7.66 -7.83 -7.71
CA PHE A 116 -8.75 -7.33 -6.92
C PHE A 116 -8.37 -7.39 -5.46
N THR A 117 -8.49 -6.30 -4.76
CA THR A 117 -8.22 -6.18 -3.32
C THR A 117 -9.41 -5.55 -2.65
N GLU A 118 -9.85 -6.15 -1.57
CA GLU A 118 -10.85 -5.57 -0.68
C GLU A 118 -10.29 -5.52 0.74
N THR A 119 -10.68 -4.50 1.48
CA THR A 119 -10.26 -4.32 2.87
C THR A 119 -11.43 -3.73 3.64
N ASP A 120 -11.80 -4.42 4.69
CA ASP A 120 -12.72 -3.93 5.71
C ASP A 120 -11.91 -3.48 6.91
N THR A 121 -12.04 -2.22 7.29
CA THR A 121 -11.37 -1.70 8.48
C THR A 121 -12.42 -1.19 9.44
N TYR A 122 -12.41 -1.69 10.66
CA TYR A 122 -13.23 -1.19 11.74
C TYR A 122 -12.34 -0.71 12.89
N GLN A 123 -12.69 0.40 13.48
CA GLN A 123 -11.97 0.99 14.61
C GLN A 123 -12.96 1.29 15.74
N ASN A 124 -12.70 0.70 16.89
CA ASN A 124 -13.40 1.05 18.14
C ASN A 124 -12.99 2.43 18.64
N VAL A 125 -13.78 3.02 19.49
CA VAL A 125 -13.47 4.29 20.17
C VAL A 125 -12.11 4.26 20.88
N GLY A 126 -11.73 3.12 21.48
CA GLY A 126 -10.44 2.93 22.16
C GLY A 126 -9.19 2.96 21.26
N ALA A 127 -9.34 2.87 19.95
CA ALA A 127 -8.19 2.82 19.02
C ALA A 127 -7.47 4.17 18.89
N LYS A 128 -8.17 5.28 19.08
CA LYS A 128 -7.66 6.65 18.86
C LYS A 128 -7.99 7.59 20.01
N SER A 129 -7.77 8.89 19.74
CA SER A 129 -7.94 9.96 20.73
C SER A 129 -9.34 9.98 21.33
N ALA A 130 -9.44 10.34 22.61
CA ALA A 130 -10.71 10.54 23.29
C ALA A 130 -11.60 11.51 22.50
N GLY A 131 -12.84 11.10 22.25
CA GLY A 131 -13.82 11.88 21.47
C GLY A 131 -14.01 11.41 20.03
N ASP A 132 -13.18 10.51 19.51
CA ASP A 132 -13.43 9.91 18.20
C ASP A 132 -14.54 8.85 18.33
N SER A 133 -15.56 8.95 17.48
CA SER A 133 -16.57 7.90 17.34
C SER A 133 -15.95 6.66 16.68
N ASN A 134 -16.54 5.50 16.93
CA ASN A 134 -16.21 4.30 16.19
C ASN A 134 -16.47 4.50 14.69
N ARG A 135 -15.66 3.86 13.87
CA ARG A 135 -15.74 4.04 12.42
C ARG A 135 -15.41 2.77 11.65
N GLY A 136 -16.12 2.56 10.57
CA GLY A 136 -15.85 1.51 9.58
C GLY A 136 -15.41 2.12 8.26
N TYR A 137 -14.45 1.48 7.59
CA TYR A 137 -13.98 1.88 6.27
C TYR A 137 -13.82 0.66 5.37
N TYR A 138 -14.63 0.60 4.33
CA TYR A 138 -14.51 -0.41 3.28
C TYR A 138 -13.80 0.17 2.07
N THR A 139 -12.83 -0.56 1.53
CA THR A 139 -12.26 -0.26 0.22
C THR A 139 -12.25 -1.48 -0.67
N SER A 140 -12.58 -1.28 -1.93
CA SER A 140 -12.27 -2.23 -2.99
C SER A 140 -11.43 -1.56 -4.07
N SER A 141 -10.45 -2.28 -4.58
CA SER A 141 -9.59 -1.82 -5.67
C SER A 141 -9.47 -2.92 -6.70
N LYS A 142 -9.84 -2.61 -7.94
CA LYS A 142 -9.74 -3.50 -9.09
C LYS A 142 -8.76 -2.91 -10.09
N SER A 143 -7.67 -3.62 -10.37
CA SER A 143 -6.73 -3.22 -11.42
C SER A 143 -6.63 -4.28 -12.51
N ILE A 144 -6.56 -3.81 -13.75
CA ILE A 144 -6.39 -4.63 -14.95
C ILE A 144 -5.22 -4.06 -15.74
N ASN A 145 -4.24 -4.91 -16.03
CA ASN A 145 -3.14 -4.62 -16.93
C ASN A 145 -3.26 -5.52 -18.16
N LEU A 146 -3.24 -4.91 -19.31
CA LEU A 146 -3.17 -5.58 -20.61
C LEU A 146 -1.88 -5.13 -21.30
N ALA A 147 -1.10 -6.09 -21.80
CA ALA A 147 0.02 -5.78 -22.66
C ALA A 147 0.03 -6.72 -23.86
N SER A 148 0.30 -6.16 -25.03
CA SER A 148 0.48 -6.89 -26.26
C SER A 148 1.74 -6.38 -26.94
N GLU A 149 2.66 -7.27 -27.23
CA GLU A 149 3.88 -7.00 -27.97
C GLU A 149 3.91 -7.85 -29.23
N ASN A 150 4.07 -7.20 -30.37
CA ASN A 150 4.11 -7.83 -31.68
C ASN A 150 5.45 -7.53 -32.31
N THR A 151 6.18 -8.57 -32.69
CA THR A 151 7.49 -8.44 -33.29
C THR A 151 7.57 -9.20 -34.63
N LEU A 152 8.23 -8.58 -35.58
CA LEU A 152 8.61 -9.18 -36.85
C LEU A 152 10.13 -9.29 -36.89
N ASN A 153 10.62 -10.50 -36.96
CA ASN A 153 12.04 -10.81 -36.97
C ASN A 153 12.44 -11.34 -38.35
N TYR A 154 13.45 -10.72 -38.96
CA TYR A 154 14.05 -11.13 -40.22
C TYR A 154 15.50 -11.51 -39.99
N SER A 155 15.93 -12.66 -40.50
CA SER A 155 17.33 -13.10 -40.40
C SER A 155 17.74 -13.80 -41.70
N LYS A 156 18.81 -13.29 -42.35
CA LYS A 156 19.32 -13.87 -43.59
C LYS A 156 20.82 -13.74 -43.71
N LYS A 157 21.44 -14.82 -44.16
CA LYS A 157 22.86 -14.84 -44.57
C LYS A 157 22.97 -14.82 -46.12
N PHE A 158 23.70 -13.84 -46.66
CA PHE A 158 23.89 -13.62 -48.07
C PHE A 158 25.34 -13.98 -48.47
N LYS A 159 25.51 -14.68 -49.56
CA LYS A 159 26.83 -15.04 -50.13
C LYS A 159 27.82 -15.62 -49.09
N GLY A 160 27.31 -16.19 -48.00
CA GLY A 160 28.13 -16.78 -46.94
C GLY A 160 28.90 -15.80 -46.02
N ILE A 161 28.97 -14.51 -46.39
CA ILE A 161 29.80 -13.51 -45.70
C ILE A 161 29.03 -12.32 -45.13
N HIS A 162 27.78 -12.11 -45.52
CA HIS A 162 26.93 -11.04 -45.04
C HIS A 162 25.81 -11.65 -44.22
N GLN A 163 25.63 -11.23 -42.97
CA GLN A 163 24.48 -11.59 -42.15
C GLN A 163 23.70 -10.32 -41.81
N LEU A 164 22.40 -10.35 -42.03
CA LEU A 164 21.48 -9.28 -41.71
C LEU A 164 20.38 -9.81 -40.81
N ASP A 165 20.27 -9.24 -39.62
CA ASP A 165 19.20 -9.51 -38.67
C ASP A 165 18.42 -8.20 -38.41
N GLY A 166 17.13 -8.25 -38.66
CA GLY A 166 16.22 -7.12 -38.46
C GLY A 166 15.10 -7.48 -37.48
N LEU A 167 14.75 -6.56 -36.63
CA LEU A 167 13.62 -6.64 -35.74
C LEU A 167 12.79 -5.38 -35.87
N LEU A 168 11.49 -5.54 -36.08
CA LEU A 168 10.49 -4.47 -36.01
C LEU A 168 9.46 -4.87 -34.98
N GLY A 169 9.15 -3.99 -34.06
CA GLY A 169 8.21 -4.26 -32.98
C GLY A 169 7.25 -3.12 -32.70
N ALA A 170 6.08 -3.50 -32.24
CA ALA A 170 5.07 -2.60 -31.69
C ALA A 170 4.52 -3.18 -30.39
N SER A 171 4.40 -2.37 -29.38
CA SER A 171 3.78 -2.75 -28.12
C SER A 171 2.67 -1.81 -27.73
N VAL A 172 1.62 -2.39 -27.13
CA VAL A 172 0.50 -1.67 -26.55
C VAL A 172 0.37 -2.11 -25.10
N TYR A 173 0.31 -1.14 -24.20
CA TYR A 173 0.07 -1.35 -22.78
C TYR A 173 -1.16 -0.56 -22.37
N LYS A 174 -2.05 -1.17 -21.59
CA LYS A 174 -3.20 -0.51 -20.99
C LYS A 174 -3.33 -0.91 -19.52
N TYR A 175 -3.41 0.08 -18.67
CA TYR A 175 -3.67 -0.07 -17.24
C TYR A 175 -4.96 0.62 -16.88
N THR A 176 -5.85 -0.08 -16.20
CA THR A 176 -7.07 0.47 -15.62
C THR A 176 -7.09 0.13 -14.13
N ASN A 177 -7.28 1.15 -13.29
CA ASN A 177 -7.54 0.97 -11.87
C ASN A 177 -8.86 1.65 -11.51
N LYS A 178 -9.74 0.89 -10.84
CA LYS A 178 -10.97 1.41 -10.25
C LYS A 178 -10.95 1.13 -8.77
N ARG A 179 -11.14 2.15 -7.97
CA ARG A 179 -11.23 2.07 -6.51
C ARG A 179 -12.58 2.58 -6.04
N THR A 180 -13.14 1.92 -5.03
CA THR A 180 -14.33 2.36 -4.29
C THR A 180 -13.97 2.41 -2.82
N GLY A 181 -14.39 3.46 -2.13
CA GLY A 181 -14.27 3.60 -0.68
C GLY A 181 -15.61 4.01 -0.08
N ILE A 182 -15.90 3.51 1.11
CA ILE A 182 -17.08 3.88 1.90
C ILE A 182 -16.64 4.06 3.34
N LEU A 183 -16.95 5.21 3.94
CA LEU A 183 -16.61 5.54 5.32
C LEU A 183 -17.88 5.73 6.13
N GLY A 184 -18.02 4.95 7.20
CA GLY A 184 -19.15 4.99 8.12
C GLY A 184 -18.71 5.31 9.54
N PHE A 185 -19.58 5.96 10.29
CA PHE A 185 -19.40 6.39 11.68
C PHE A 185 -20.60 6.00 12.53
N ASP A 186 -20.47 6.16 13.84
CA ASP A 186 -21.55 6.08 14.81
C ASP A 186 -22.23 4.71 14.79
N PHE A 187 -21.42 3.65 14.90
CA PHE A 187 -21.93 2.29 15.03
C PHE A 187 -22.57 2.11 16.41
N PRO A 188 -23.71 1.42 16.53
CA PRO A 188 -24.43 1.25 17.77
C PRO A 188 -23.68 0.37 18.79
N THR A 189 -22.75 -0.44 18.32
CA THR A 189 -21.93 -1.33 19.14
C THR A 189 -20.62 -1.69 18.44
N ASP A 190 -19.58 -1.97 19.19
CA ASP A 190 -18.27 -2.42 18.68
C ASP A 190 -18.25 -3.91 18.29
N TYR A 191 -19.36 -4.62 18.42
CA TYR A 191 -19.48 -6.03 17.96
C TYR A 191 -19.95 -6.17 16.51
N ILE A 192 -20.52 -5.12 15.93
CA ILE A 192 -21.02 -5.13 14.56
C ILE A 192 -20.14 -4.24 13.68
N HIS A 193 -19.31 -4.85 12.87
CA HIS A 193 -18.31 -4.16 12.05
C HIS A 193 -18.79 -3.85 10.60
N TYR A 194 -20.03 -4.20 10.26
CA TYR A 194 -20.55 -4.01 8.90
C TYR A 194 -21.07 -2.58 8.70
N LEU A 195 -20.71 -1.96 7.59
CA LEU A 195 -21.12 -0.60 7.24
C LEU A 195 -22.64 -0.39 7.20
N SER A 196 -23.41 -1.44 7.01
CA SER A 196 -24.88 -1.39 7.08
C SER A 196 -25.40 -0.99 8.46
N ALA A 197 -24.60 -1.16 9.52
CA ALA A 197 -24.93 -0.77 10.88
C ALA A 197 -24.45 0.65 11.25
N ALA A 198 -23.71 1.33 10.35
CA ALA A 198 -23.28 2.69 10.59
C ALA A 198 -24.47 3.65 10.70
N GLY A 199 -24.48 4.47 11.74
CA GLY A 199 -25.48 5.51 11.91
C GLY A 199 -25.35 6.64 10.89
N ARG A 200 -24.15 6.82 10.35
CA ARG A 200 -23.83 7.86 9.37
C ARG A 200 -22.78 7.39 8.37
N ILE A 201 -23.04 7.61 7.08
CA ILE A 201 -22.06 7.48 5.99
C ILE A 201 -21.64 8.89 5.57
N ASP A 202 -20.34 9.16 5.54
CA ASP A 202 -19.87 10.51 5.33
C ASP A 202 -18.67 10.60 4.40
N GLN A 203 -18.46 11.77 3.82
CA GLN A 203 -17.23 12.14 3.14
C GLN A 203 -16.25 12.67 4.17
N TYR A 204 -15.13 11.98 4.32
CA TYR A 204 -14.04 12.48 5.14
C TYR A 204 -13.10 13.36 4.28
N GLU A 205 -12.85 14.58 4.70
CA GLU A 205 -11.98 15.53 3.97
C GLU A 205 -10.48 15.22 4.10
N GLY A 206 -10.11 14.16 4.78
CA GLY A 206 -8.73 13.69 4.89
C GLY A 206 -8.18 13.10 3.58
N THR A 207 -6.87 13.07 3.44
CA THR A 207 -6.17 12.69 2.19
C THR A 207 -6.30 11.21 1.81
N THR A 208 -6.66 10.33 2.73
CA THR A 208 -6.59 8.87 2.56
C THR A 208 -7.91 8.12 2.66
N LEU A 209 -8.85 8.60 3.45
CA LEU A 209 -10.13 7.94 3.69
C LEU A 209 -11.26 8.79 3.10
N ARG A 210 -11.93 8.28 2.06
CA ARG A 210 -13.04 8.98 1.39
C ARG A 210 -14.11 8.01 0.97
N THR A 211 -15.35 8.45 1.05
CA THR A 211 -16.47 7.80 0.37
C THR A 211 -16.49 8.25 -1.08
N GLY A 212 -16.50 7.31 -2.01
CA GLY A 212 -16.55 7.62 -3.43
C GLY A 212 -15.94 6.54 -4.31
N THR A 213 -15.89 6.86 -5.60
CA THR A 213 -15.27 6.01 -6.62
C THR A 213 -14.25 6.80 -7.41
N TRP A 214 -13.12 6.15 -7.69
CA TRP A 214 -12.03 6.74 -8.50
C TRP A 214 -11.66 5.77 -9.59
N LYS A 215 -11.34 6.32 -10.75
CA LYS A 215 -10.84 5.55 -11.89
C LYS A 215 -9.59 6.23 -12.44
N ASN A 216 -8.59 5.42 -12.73
CA ASN A 216 -7.37 5.84 -13.43
C ASN A 216 -7.13 4.90 -14.60
N ASP A 217 -7.00 5.48 -15.80
CA ASP A 217 -6.70 4.77 -17.04
C ASP A 217 -5.41 5.33 -17.63
N ASN A 218 -4.47 4.44 -17.94
CA ASN A 218 -3.24 4.77 -18.64
C ASN A 218 -3.09 3.84 -19.85
N ALA A 219 -2.68 4.40 -20.98
CA ALA A 219 -2.36 3.65 -22.17
C ALA A 219 -1.05 4.15 -22.77
N MET A 220 -0.25 3.23 -23.28
CA MET A 220 1.01 3.52 -23.97
C MET A 220 1.12 2.66 -25.21
N VAL A 221 1.55 3.27 -26.31
CA VAL A 221 1.91 2.59 -27.54
C VAL A 221 3.37 2.90 -27.82
N SER A 222 4.15 1.89 -28.11
CA SER A 222 5.57 2.04 -28.44
C SER A 222 5.89 1.28 -29.72
N TYR A 223 6.77 1.87 -30.52
CA TYR A 223 7.36 1.25 -31.71
C TYR A 223 8.86 1.16 -31.50
N PHE A 224 9.45 0.07 -31.91
CA PHE A 224 10.88 -0.13 -31.80
C PHE A 224 11.42 -0.94 -32.96
N SER A 225 12.66 -0.68 -33.32
CA SER A 225 13.33 -1.42 -34.39
C SER A 225 14.80 -1.63 -34.03
N ARG A 226 15.37 -2.70 -34.60
CA ARG A 226 16.79 -2.99 -34.52
C ARG A 226 17.25 -3.63 -35.81
N VAL A 227 18.41 -3.21 -36.31
CA VAL A 227 19.10 -3.81 -37.44
C VAL A 227 20.51 -4.15 -37.00
N ASN A 228 20.89 -5.41 -37.15
CA ASN A 228 22.24 -5.89 -36.96
C ASN A 228 22.79 -6.37 -38.28
N TYR A 229 24.00 -5.94 -38.62
CA TYR A 229 24.70 -6.38 -39.80
C TYR A 229 26.08 -6.90 -39.45
N ALA A 230 26.44 -8.07 -39.95
CA ALA A 230 27.77 -8.64 -39.79
C ALA A 230 28.39 -8.94 -41.15
N LEU A 231 29.63 -8.47 -41.36
CA LEU A 231 30.44 -8.75 -42.54
C LEU A 231 31.59 -9.66 -42.16
N LYS A 232 31.64 -10.85 -42.77
CA LYS A 232 32.67 -11.88 -42.57
C LYS A 232 32.85 -12.25 -41.09
N ASP A 233 31.81 -12.12 -40.29
CA ASP A 233 31.82 -12.34 -38.85
C ASP A 233 32.91 -11.53 -38.09
N ARG A 234 33.41 -10.44 -38.70
CA ARG A 234 34.48 -9.57 -38.14
C ARG A 234 34.02 -8.12 -37.93
N TYR A 235 33.22 -7.59 -38.83
CA TYR A 235 32.73 -6.21 -38.74
C TYR A 235 31.24 -6.25 -38.37
N LEU A 236 30.93 -5.72 -37.23
CA LEU A 236 29.57 -5.75 -36.69
C LEU A 236 29.03 -4.31 -36.57
N LEU A 237 27.82 -4.08 -37.08
CA LEU A 237 27.08 -2.83 -36.97
C LEU A 237 25.72 -3.14 -36.36
N SER A 238 25.35 -2.39 -35.32
CA SER A 238 24.03 -2.48 -34.70
C SER A 238 23.43 -1.09 -34.59
N VAL A 239 22.19 -0.95 -35.05
CA VAL A 239 21.40 0.29 -34.95
C VAL A 239 20.06 -0.08 -34.36
N SER A 240 19.60 0.72 -33.39
CA SER A 240 18.29 0.54 -32.74
C SER A 240 17.60 1.90 -32.51
N LEU A 241 16.29 1.88 -32.64
CA LEU A 241 15.39 3.00 -32.43
C LEU A 241 14.31 2.58 -31.43
#